data_859406a0d6c5a78d8e7f71f529de0d7f
#
_entry.id   859406a0d6c5a78d8e7f71f529de0d7f
#
_cell.length_a   1.000
_cell.length_b   1.000
_cell.length_c   1.000
_cell.angle_alpha   90.00
_cell.angle_beta   90.00
_cell.angle_gamma   90.00
#
_symmetry.space_group_name_H-M   'P 1'
#
loop_
_entity.id
_entity.type
_entity.pdbx_description
1 polymer ?
#
loop_
_entity_poly.entity_id
_entity_poly.type
_entity_poly.pdbx_seq_one_letter_code
_entity_poly.pdbx_strand_id
1 'polypeptide(L)'
;MGCNSCNNSTNGLPKGCNNNGNCASGTCGTFTVFDWLADISSSINETFKIVEVRFKNGRKGYFRNNNLIVSKGNPVITESTKGYDIGEITLTGELVKNQLNKKGINIDDELFSLLRYPKESEINKWQDLIKRESQVQIKARKIAIELGLKMKISDVEFQADGTKVTFYYTAEGRVDFRELIKRYAVEFNTRIEMKQVGLREEASRLGGIGSCGRELCCSTWLNDLRKVNVSSARYQKLSINPQKLAGQCGKLKCCLNYCLLYTSDAADEI
;
A
#
# COMPACT_ATOMS: atom_id res chain seq x y z
N MET A 1 -17.71 -3.13 -11.33
CA MET A 1 -18.39 -4.04 -10.38
C MET A 1 -18.17 -3.49 -8.99
N GLY A 2 -19.23 -3.08 -8.29
CA GLY A 2 -19.14 -2.53 -6.94
C GLY A 2 -18.88 -3.64 -5.92
N CYS A 3 -18.12 -3.32 -4.89
CA CYS A 3 -17.89 -4.19 -3.74
C CYS A 3 -19.24 -4.56 -3.09
N ASN A 4 -19.53 -5.83 -2.88
CA ASN A 4 -20.77 -6.30 -2.25
C ASN A 4 -21.03 -5.72 -0.86
N SER A 5 -19.98 -5.31 -0.15
CA SER A 5 -20.09 -4.66 1.16
C SER A 5 -20.52 -3.18 1.09
N CYS A 6 -20.39 -2.55 -0.09
CA CYS A 6 -20.84 -1.18 -0.31
C CYS A 6 -22.28 -1.10 -0.81
N ASN A 7 -22.88 -2.21 -1.19
CA ASN A 7 -24.19 -2.28 -1.87
C ASN A 7 -25.39 -2.52 -0.94
N ASN A 8 -25.18 -2.70 0.35
CA ASN A 8 -26.27 -2.88 1.31
C ASN A 8 -26.82 -1.53 1.80
N SER A 9 -27.54 -0.83 0.93
CA SER A 9 -28.40 0.28 1.33
C SER A 9 -29.84 -0.21 1.44
N THR A 10 -30.40 -0.18 2.63
CA THR A 10 -31.84 -0.40 2.87
C THR A 10 -32.72 0.73 2.30
N ASN A 11 -32.16 1.82 1.78
CA ASN A 11 -32.87 3.01 1.31
C ASN A 11 -32.42 3.54 -0.07
N GLY A 12 -31.85 2.69 -0.94
CA GLY A 12 -31.57 3.09 -2.34
C GLY A 12 -30.43 4.11 -2.54
N LEU A 13 -29.86 4.68 -1.49
CA LEU A 13 -28.70 5.55 -1.56
C LEU A 13 -27.44 4.74 -1.28
N PRO A 14 -26.38 4.83 -2.11
CA PRO A 14 -25.15 4.16 -1.84
C PRO A 14 -24.55 4.72 -0.53
N LYS A 15 -24.56 3.92 0.53
CA LYS A 15 -23.73 4.22 1.70
C LYS A 15 -22.28 4.22 1.20
N GLY A 16 -21.60 5.33 1.32
CA GLY A 16 -20.18 5.43 1.00
C GLY A 16 -19.36 4.36 1.72
N CYS A 17 -18.13 4.14 1.30
CA CYS A 17 -17.26 3.14 1.87
C CYS A 17 -17.09 3.35 3.39
N ASN A 18 -17.69 2.49 4.20
CA ASN A 18 -17.60 2.52 5.67
C ASN A 18 -16.17 2.25 6.19
N ASN A 19 -15.24 1.90 5.31
CA ASN A 19 -13.89 1.48 5.67
C ASN A 19 -12.80 2.39 5.05
N ASN A 20 -13.16 3.61 4.60
CA ASN A 20 -12.23 4.60 4.02
C ASN A 20 -11.24 4.01 2.99
N GLY A 21 -11.67 3.05 2.16
CA GLY A 21 -10.81 2.35 1.22
C GLY A 21 -9.97 1.22 1.82
N ASN A 22 -10.03 1.00 3.13
CA ASN A 22 -9.35 -0.11 3.83
C ASN A 22 -10.21 -1.38 3.87
N CYS A 23 -10.89 -1.72 2.78
CA CYS A 23 -11.58 -2.99 2.71
C CYS A 23 -10.57 -4.14 2.85
N ALA A 24 -10.86 -5.12 3.69
CA ALA A 24 -10.09 -6.36 3.74
C ALA A 24 -10.05 -7.08 2.38
N SER A 25 -11.07 -6.85 1.54
CA SER A 25 -11.14 -7.28 0.15
C SER A 25 -10.30 -6.45 -0.81
N GLY A 26 -9.69 -5.34 -0.36
CA GLY A 26 -8.76 -4.52 -1.12
C GLY A 26 -9.27 -3.95 -2.45
N THR A 27 -10.57 -3.95 -2.68
CA THR A 27 -11.14 -3.81 -4.02
C THR A 27 -11.60 -2.42 -4.40
N CYS A 28 -11.38 -1.40 -3.58
CA CYS A 28 -11.71 -0.02 -3.96
C CYS A 28 -10.65 0.59 -4.88
N GLY A 29 -10.40 -0.01 -6.03
CA GLY A 29 -9.68 0.61 -7.15
C GLY A 29 -8.19 0.86 -6.95
N THR A 30 -7.67 0.82 -5.73
CA THR A 30 -6.29 1.16 -5.42
C THR A 30 -5.37 -0.01 -5.79
N PHE A 31 -4.57 0.17 -6.85
CA PHE A 31 -3.58 -0.82 -7.32
C PHE A 31 -4.16 -2.21 -7.66
N THR A 32 -5.45 -2.28 -8.01
CA THR A 32 -6.05 -3.53 -8.46
C THR A 32 -5.55 -3.86 -9.85
N VAL A 33 -4.94 -5.02 -10.02
CA VAL A 33 -4.52 -5.51 -11.33
C VAL A 33 -5.66 -6.33 -11.92
N PHE A 34 -6.04 -6.03 -13.15
CA PHE A 34 -6.94 -6.88 -13.91
C PHE A 34 -6.13 -8.00 -14.55
N ASP A 35 -6.49 -9.24 -14.27
CA ASP A 35 -5.85 -10.39 -14.89
C ASP A 35 -6.61 -10.75 -16.18
N TRP A 36 -6.03 -10.35 -17.31
CA TRP A 36 -6.57 -10.59 -18.65
C TRP A 36 -6.51 -12.08 -19.06
N LEU A 37 -5.69 -12.85 -18.37
CA LEU A 37 -5.41 -14.24 -18.68
C LEU A 37 -6.11 -15.22 -17.73
N ALA A 38 -6.94 -14.72 -16.80
CA ALA A 38 -7.59 -15.53 -15.78
C ALA A 38 -8.48 -16.65 -16.38
N ASP A 39 -9.10 -16.37 -17.53
CA ASP A 39 -10.03 -17.28 -18.19
C ASP A 39 -9.32 -18.25 -19.16
N ILE A 40 -8.04 -18.05 -19.41
CA ILE A 40 -7.26 -18.93 -20.28
C ILE A 40 -6.66 -20.04 -19.41
N SER A 41 -7.22 -21.24 -19.53
CA SER A 41 -6.65 -22.44 -18.94
C SER A 41 -5.32 -22.77 -19.62
N SER A 42 -4.24 -22.11 -19.22
CA SER A 42 -2.93 -22.43 -19.73
C SER A 42 -2.29 -23.47 -18.82
N SER A 43 -1.86 -24.57 -19.41
CA SER A 43 -0.92 -25.52 -18.81
C SER A 43 0.40 -24.86 -18.33
N ILE A 44 0.60 -23.59 -18.66
CA ILE A 44 1.74 -22.76 -18.33
C ILE A 44 1.68 -22.24 -16.87
N ASN A 45 0.49 -22.16 -16.27
CA ASN A 45 0.32 -21.69 -14.89
C ASN A 45 0.93 -22.62 -13.83
N GLU A 46 1.23 -23.86 -14.17
CA GLU A 46 1.81 -24.82 -13.22
C GLU A 46 3.32 -24.63 -12.98
N THR A 47 4.01 -23.86 -13.82
CA THR A 47 5.48 -23.77 -13.76
C THR A 47 6.00 -22.59 -12.95
N PHE A 48 5.25 -21.49 -12.80
CA PHE A 48 5.74 -20.34 -12.08
C PHE A 48 5.26 -20.30 -10.63
N LYS A 49 6.18 -20.61 -9.72
CA LYS A 49 5.90 -20.82 -8.29
C LYS A 49 5.95 -19.56 -7.44
N ILE A 50 5.89 -18.36 -8.03
CA ILE A 50 5.89 -17.11 -7.27
C ILE A 50 4.56 -16.42 -7.46
N VAL A 51 4.02 -15.85 -6.38
CA VAL A 51 2.77 -15.11 -6.37
C VAL A 51 2.97 -13.72 -5.76
N GLU A 52 2.22 -12.74 -6.25
CA GLU A 52 2.17 -11.41 -5.66
C GLU A 52 1.03 -11.38 -4.63
N VAL A 53 1.37 -10.99 -3.41
CA VAL A 53 0.41 -10.82 -2.31
C VAL A 53 0.38 -9.34 -1.91
N ARG A 54 -0.82 -8.82 -1.75
CA ARG A 54 -1.07 -7.47 -1.28
C ARG A 54 -1.50 -7.46 0.18
N PHE A 55 -0.94 -6.52 0.92
CA PHE A 55 -1.26 -6.22 2.31
C PHE A 55 -1.96 -4.86 2.42
N LYS A 56 -2.14 -4.40 3.64
CA LYS A 56 -2.69 -3.08 3.94
C LYS A 56 -1.98 -1.96 3.16
N ASN A 57 -2.74 -0.95 2.75
CA ASN A 57 -2.26 0.26 2.05
C ASN A 57 -1.48 -0.01 0.75
N GLY A 58 -1.80 -1.10 0.06
CA GLY A 58 -1.17 -1.42 -1.23
C GLY A 58 0.27 -1.92 -1.12
N ARG A 59 0.77 -2.22 0.09
CA ARG A 59 2.06 -2.91 0.26
C ARG A 59 2.00 -4.25 -0.43
N LYS A 60 2.92 -4.52 -1.34
CA LYS A 60 3.01 -5.75 -2.12
C LYS A 60 4.27 -6.51 -1.78
N GLY A 61 4.16 -7.83 -1.69
CA GLY A 61 5.27 -8.75 -1.52
C GLY A 61 5.19 -9.89 -2.53
N TYR A 62 6.33 -10.52 -2.80
CA TYR A 62 6.44 -11.69 -3.64
C TYR A 62 6.80 -12.90 -2.77
N PHE A 63 6.06 -13.99 -2.95
CA PHE A 63 6.17 -15.17 -2.10
C PHE A 63 6.24 -16.43 -2.96
N ARG A 64 7.03 -17.39 -2.51
CA ARG A 64 7.13 -18.69 -3.16
C ARG A 64 5.92 -19.54 -2.79
N ASN A 65 5.24 -20.05 -3.79
CA ASN A 65 4.13 -21.00 -3.62
C ASN A 65 4.65 -22.44 -3.57
N ASN A 66 4.45 -23.10 -2.45
CA ASN A 66 4.84 -24.50 -2.25
C ASN A 66 3.63 -25.44 -2.48
N ASN A 67 3.08 -25.45 -3.72
CA ASN A 67 1.99 -26.33 -4.17
C ASN A 67 0.58 -26.03 -3.61
N LEU A 68 0.31 -24.80 -3.17
CA LEU A 68 -1.07 -24.39 -2.89
C LEU A 68 -1.80 -24.08 -4.21
N ILE A 69 -3.04 -24.53 -4.34
CA ILE A 69 -3.91 -24.11 -5.44
C ILE A 69 -4.36 -22.67 -5.12
N VAL A 70 -3.78 -21.69 -5.78
CA VAL A 70 -4.00 -20.29 -5.49
C VAL A 70 -4.88 -19.63 -6.56
N SER A 71 -5.83 -18.81 -6.10
CA SER A 71 -6.66 -17.99 -6.98
C SER A 71 -6.59 -16.54 -6.55
N LYS A 72 -6.67 -15.62 -7.50
CA LYS A 72 -6.72 -14.18 -7.25
C LYS A 72 -7.87 -13.83 -6.29
N GLY A 73 -7.61 -12.93 -5.34
CA GLY A 73 -8.58 -12.49 -4.35
C GLY A 73 -8.64 -13.35 -3.09
N ASN A 74 -7.99 -14.51 -3.07
CA ASN A 74 -7.99 -15.37 -1.90
C ASN A 74 -7.05 -14.81 -0.81
N PRO A 75 -7.50 -14.78 0.46
CA PRO A 75 -6.63 -14.48 1.58
C PRO A 75 -5.65 -15.62 1.81
N VAL A 76 -4.40 -15.31 2.07
CA VAL A 76 -3.34 -16.29 2.35
C VAL A 76 -2.48 -15.86 3.52
N ILE A 77 -1.95 -16.84 4.23
CA ILE A 77 -0.94 -16.65 5.26
C ILE A 77 0.43 -16.72 4.60
N THR A 78 1.20 -15.67 4.82
CA THR A 78 2.58 -15.54 4.33
C THR A 78 3.55 -15.60 5.49
N GLU A 79 4.68 -16.18 5.23
CA GLU A 79 5.82 -16.17 6.14
C GLU A 79 6.35 -14.74 6.30
N SER A 80 6.79 -14.41 7.51
CA SER A 80 7.47 -13.15 7.84
C SER A 80 8.71 -13.47 8.65
N THR A 81 9.64 -12.50 8.79
CA THR A 81 10.88 -12.65 9.58
C THR A 81 10.65 -13.19 11.00
N LYS A 82 9.53 -12.87 11.60
CA LYS A 82 9.03 -13.45 12.86
C LYS A 82 7.51 -13.52 12.80
N GLY A 83 6.98 -14.74 12.85
CA GLY A 83 5.54 -14.96 12.77
C GLY A 83 5.00 -15.02 11.34
N TYR A 84 3.74 -14.69 11.17
CA TYR A 84 3.05 -14.73 9.88
C TYR A 84 2.24 -13.45 9.65
N ASP A 85 1.98 -13.17 8.38
CA ASP A 85 1.09 -12.07 7.99
C ASP A 85 -0.02 -12.60 7.08
N ILE A 86 -1.15 -11.89 7.01
CA ILE A 86 -2.27 -12.23 6.14
C ILE A 86 -2.37 -11.19 5.04
N GLY A 87 -2.39 -11.63 3.81
CA GLY A 87 -2.57 -10.79 2.64
C GLY A 87 -3.49 -11.43 1.62
N GLU A 88 -3.82 -10.69 0.57
CA GLU A 88 -4.67 -11.13 -0.54
C GLU A 88 -3.81 -11.34 -1.79
N ILE A 89 -4.02 -12.47 -2.47
CA ILE A 89 -3.35 -12.76 -3.74
C ILE A 89 -3.85 -11.79 -4.82
N THR A 90 -2.92 -11.07 -5.45
CA THR A 90 -3.24 -10.12 -6.53
C THR A 90 -2.86 -10.63 -7.90
N LEU A 91 -1.74 -11.33 -8.02
CA LEU A 91 -1.24 -11.88 -9.28
C LEU A 91 -0.68 -13.28 -9.10
N THR A 92 -0.86 -14.11 -10.12
CA THR A 92 -0.30 -15.45 -10.23
C THR A 92 0.29 -15.67 -11.63
N GLY A 93 1.12 -16.71 -11.79
CA GLY A 93 1.64 -17.15 -13.09
C GLY A 93 2.63 -16.18 -13.75
N GLU A 94 2.66 -16.16 -15.08
CA GLU A 94 3.62 -15.40 -15.90
C GLU A 94 3.60 -13.89 -15.68
N LEU A 95 2.44 -13.32 -15.30
CA LEU A 95 2.32 -11.89 -15.02
C LEU A 95 3.20 -11.47 -13.83
N VAL A 96 3.41 -12.37 -12.87
CA VAL A 96 4.31 -12.10 -11.73
C VAL A 96 5.75 -11.98 -12.20
N LYS A 97 6.18 -12.81 -13.16
CA LYS A 97 7.52 -12.76 -13.75
C LYS A 97 7.80 -11.38 -14.39
N ASN A 98 6.83 -10.87 -15.14
CA ASN A 98 6.94 -9.55 -15.74
C ASN A 98 7.05 -8.43 -14.69
N GLN A 99 6.32 -8.55 -13.56
CA GLN A 99 6.41 -7.59 -12.46
C GLN A 99 7.75 -7.68 -11.71
N LEU A 100 8.28 -8.88 -11.50
CA LEU A 100 9.61 -9.09 -10.89
C LEU A 100 10.70 -8.45 -11.75
N ASN A 101 10.69 -8.71 -13.06
CA ASN A 101 11.63 -8.12 -14.01
C ASN A 101 11.57 -6.58 -14.00
N LYS A 102 10.35 -6.02 -13.99
CA LYS A 102 10.15 -4.56 -13.93
C LYS A 102 10.69 -3.94 -12.64
N LYS A 103 10.67 -4.67 -11.53
CA LYS A 103 11.19 -4.22 -10.23
C LYS A 103 12.65 -4.60 -10.00
N GLY A 104 13.28 -5.34 -10.90
CA GLY A 104 14.66 -5.80 -10.76
C GLY A 104 14.87 -6.78 -9.62
N ILE A 105 13.84 -7.57 -9.27
CA ILE A 105 13.92 -8.61 -8.23
C ILE A 105 14.25 -9.93 -8.93
N ASN A 106 15.33 -10.57 -8.49
CA ASN A 106 15.72 -11.86 -9.05
C ASN A 106 14.86 -12.98 -8.49
N ILE A 107 14.57 -13.97 -9.33
CA ILE A 107 13.76 -15.16 -8.97
C ILE A 107 14.49 -16.03 -7.95
N ASP A 108 15.83 -15.97 -7.96
CA ASP A 108 16.72 -16.76 -7.09
C ASP A 108 16.92 -16.12 -5.71
N ASP A 109 16.43 -14.88 -5.49
CA ASP A 109 16.49 -14.25 -4.18
C ASP A 109 15.74 -15.10 -3.13
N GLU A 110 16.18 -15.03 -1.87
CA GLU A 110 15.49 -15.67 -0.75
C GLU A 110 14.12 -15.02 -0.53
N LEU A 111 13.10 -15.55 -1.21
CA LEU A 111 11.72 -15.12 -1.04
C LEU A 111 11.06 -15.93 0.08
N PHE A 112 10.30 -15.26 0.92
CA PHE A 112 9.43 -15.91 1.90
C PHE A 112 8.39 -16.79 1.21
N SER A 113 7.90 -17.79 1.94
CA SER A 113 6.96 -18.79 1.42
C SER A 113 5.51 -18.45 1.76
N LEU A 114 4.58 -18.93 0.90
CA LEU A 114 3.18 -19.08 1.30
C LEU A 114 3.07 -20.29 2.23
N LEU A 115 2.40 -20.11 3.36
CA LEU A 115 2.23 -21.18 4.33
C LEU A 115 0.94 -21.99 4.07
N ARG A 116 -0.20 -21.33 4.14
CA ARG A 116 -1.52 -21.95 4.00
C ARG A 116 -2.62 -20.91 3.88
N TYR A 117 -3.84 -21.37 3.70
CA TYR A 117 -5.03 -20.52 3.85
C TYR A 117 -5.32 -20.21 5.32
N PRO A 118 -5.78 -18.98 5.63
CA PRO A 118 -6.17 -18.63 6.97
C PRO A 118 -7.45 -19.34 7.41
N LYS A 119 -7.52 -19.70 8.69
CA LYS A 119 -8.75 -20.19 9.32
C LYS A 119 -9.66 -19.00 9.63
N GLU A 120 -10.96 -19.25 9.73
CA GLU A 120 -11.93 -18.20 10.05
C GLU A 120 -11.62 -17.47 11.37
N SER A 121 -11.15 -18.18 12.38
CA SER A 121 -10.71 -17.60 13.65
C SER A 121 -9.53 -16.63 13.51
N GLU A 122 -8.61 -16.90 12.57
CA GLU A 122 -7.46 -16.04 12.30
C GLU A 122 -7.88 -14.79 11.52
N ILE A 123 -8.82 -14.93 10.59
CA ILE A 123 -9.40 -13.80 9.86
C ILE A 123 -10.14 -12.86 10.83
N ASN A 124 -10.94 -13.40 11.75
CA ASN A 124 -11.65 -12.62 12.74
C ASN A 124 -10.68 -11.88 13.69
N LYS A 125 -9.64 -12.57 14.17
CA LYS A 125 -8.58 -11.94 14.96
C LYS A 125 -7.88 -10.81 14.21
N TRP A 126 -7.52 -11.03 12.95
CA TRP A 126 -6.90 -10.02 12.11
C TRP A 126 -7.82 -8.80 11.89
N GLN A 127 -9.09 -9.01 11.62
CA GLN A 127 -10.07 -7.93 11.49
C GLN A 127 -10.22 -7.12 12.79
N ASP A 128 -10.18 -7.77 13.95
CA ASP A 128 -10.24 -7.06 15.24
C ASP A 128 -8.97 -6.24 15.51
N LEU A 129 -7.80 -6.73 15.10
CA LEU A 129 -6.57 -5.95 15.14
C LEU A 129 -6.66 -4.70 14.24
N ILE A 130 -7.19 -4.83 13.02
CA ILE A 130 -7.41 -3.69 12.10
C ILE A 130 -8.33 -2.64 12.75
N LYS A 131 -9.41 -3.06 13.40
CA LYS A 131 -10.31 -2.11 14.10
C LYS A 131 -9.62 -1.33 15.22
N ARG A 132 -8.63 -1.92 15.88
CA ARG A 132 -7.86 -1.29 16.97
C ARG A 132 -6.82 -0.28 16.45
N GLU A 133 -6.39 -0.38 15.19
CA GLU A 133 -5.32 0.46 14.65
C GLU A 133 -5.60 1.95 14.78
N SER A 134 -6.82 2.39 14.52
CA SER A 134 -7.20 3.80 14.63
C SER A 134 -7.08 4.33 16.06
N GLN A 135 -7.46 3.54 17.06
CA GLN A 135 -7.35 3.90 18.47
C GLN A 135 -5.88 3.95 18.91
N VAL A 136 -5.10 2.95 18.49
CA VAL A 136 -3.65 2.89 18.75
C VAL A 136 -2.94 4.08 18.10
N GLN A 137 -3.32 4.47 16.89
CA GLN A 137 -2.76 5.63 16.20
C GLN A 137 -3.02 6.92 16.98
N ILE A 138 -4.22 7.11 17.51
CA ILE A 138 -4.56 8.30 18.33
C ILE A 138 -3.73 8.34 19.61
N LYS A 139 -3.62 7.22 20.32
CA LYS A 139 -2.78 7.10 21.51
C LYS A 139 -1.31 7.36 21.22
N ALA A 140 -0.79 6.74 20.15
CA ALA A 140 0.60 6.93 19.72
C ALA A 140 0.92 8.39 19.40
N ARG A 141 0.01 9.11 18.74
CA ARG A 141 0.18 10.55 18.49
C ARG A 141 0.24 11.37 19.77
N LYS A 142 -0.62 11.07 20.75
CA LYS A 142 -0.60 11.76 22.06
C LYS A 142 0.75 11.59 22.75
N ILE A 143 1.25 10.37 22.85
CA ILE A 143 2.54 10.07 23.48
C ILE A 143 3.70 10.76 22.73
N ALA A 144 3.68 10.79 21.41
CA ALA A 144 4.70 11.48 20.64
C ALA A 144 4.70 13.01 20.88
N ILE A 145 3.52 13.61 21.02
CA ILE A 145 3.36 15.04 21.35
C ILE A 145 3.84 15.33 22.78
N GLU A 146 3.49 14.48 23.76
CA GLU A 146 3.94 14.61 25.16
C GLU A 146 5.47 14.57 25.29
N LEU A 147 6.13 13.80 24.44
CA LEU A 147 7.59 13.72 24.38
C LEU A 147 8.22 14.87 23.58
N GLY A 148 7.43 15.79 23.03
CA GLY A 148 7.91 16.94 22.25
C GLY A 148 8.64 16.57 20.96
N LEU A 149 8.37 15.38 20.39
CA LEU A 149 9.04 14.90 19.20
C LEU A 149 8.50 15.59 17.94
N LYS A 150 9.41 16.13 17.11
CA LYS A 150 9.06 16.76 15.82
C LYS A 150 8.81 15.72 14.74
N MET A 151 7.78 14.91 14.94
CA MET A 151 7.37 13.86 14.02
C MET A 151 5.86 13.70 14.03
N LYS A 152 5.32 13.14 12.94
CA LYS A 152 3.90 12.83 12.82
C LYS A 152 3.72 11.34 12.56
N ILE A 153 2.94 10.67 13.39
CA ILE A 153 2.52 9.27 13.13
C ILE A 153 1.42 9.31 12.07
N SER A 154 1.74 8.76 10.90
CA SER A 154 0.85 8.75 9.73
C SER A 154 -0.10 7.57 9.76
N ASP A 155 0.40 6.38 10.09
CA ASP A 155 -0.37 5.14 10.07
C ASP A 155 0.20 4.11 11.04
N VAL A 156 -0.61 3.10 11.37
CA VAL A 156 -0.25 1.97 12.23
C VAL A 156 -0.70 0.69 11.55
N GLU A 157 0.13 -0.32 11.55
CA GLU A 157 -0.14 -1.62 10.96
C GLU A 157 0.23 -2.73 11.94
N PHE A 158 -0.75 -3.53 12.34
CA PHE A 158 -0.51 -4.75 13.10
C PHE A 158 -0.15 -5.90 12.15
N GLN A 159 0.83 -6.68 12.52
CA GLN A 159 1.05 -7.98 11.91
C GLN A 159 -0.12 -8.90 12.26
N ALA A 160 -0.54 -9.78 11.36
CA ALA A 160 -1.77 -10.57 11.52
C ALA A 160 -1.74 -11.51 12.75
N ASP A 161 -0.56 -11.93 13.19
CA ASP A 161 -0.39 -12.70 14.43
C ASP A 161 -0.52 -11.87 15.71
N GLY A 162 -0.45 -10.52 15.60
CA GLY A 162 -0.53 -9.58 16.72
C GLY A 162 0.77 -9.41 17.51
N THR A 163 1.88 -10.03 17.10
CA THR A 163 3.16 -9.98 17.83
C THR A 163 3.95 -8.69 17.56
N LYS A 164 3.72 -8.07 16.42
CA LYS A 164 4.44 -6.87 15.98
C LYS A 164 3.48 -5.77 15.52
N VAL A 165 3.86 -4.52 15.82
CA VAL A 165 3.18 -3.31 15.34
C VAL A 165 4.20 -2.43 14.66
N THR A 166 3.90 -2.02 13.43
CA THR A 166 4.70 -1.08 12.66
C THR A 166 4.05 0.30 12.67
N PHE A 167 4.77 1.29 13.18
CA PHE A 167 4.35 2.68 13.17
C PHE A 167 5.02 3.40 11.99
N TYR A 168 4.21 3.91 11.09
CA TYR A 168 4.69 4.73 9.98
C TYR A 168 4.67 6.19 10.40
N TYR A 169 5.81 6.86 10.25
CA TYR A 169 5.94 8.26 10.64
C TYR A 169 6.62 9.11 9.57
N THR A 170 6.30 10.39 9.57
CA THR A 170 6.98 11.42 8.78
C THR A 170 7.71 12.37 9.71
N ALA A 171 8.94 12.73 9.33
CA ALA A 171 9.75 13.73 10.03
C ALA A 171 10.64 14.46 9.03
N GLU A 172 10.93 15.73 9.29
CA GLU A 172 11.82 16.53 8.45
C GLU A 172 13.30 16.22 8.68
N GLY A 173 13.64 15.72 9.86
CA GLY A 173 15.00 15.39 10.25
C GLY A 173 15.09 14.09 11.03
N ARG A 174 16.28 13.84 11.57
CA ARG A 174 16.54 12.66 12.42
C ARG A 174 15.87 12.86 13.77
N VAL A 175 15.08 11.87 14.19
CA VAL A 175 14.35 11.85 15.47
C VAL A 175 14.95 10.75 16.36
N ASP A 176 15.18 11.06 17.64
CA ASP A 176 15.53 10.03 18.63
C ASP A 176 14.24 9.51 19.27
N PHE A 177 13.94 8.24 19.02
CA PHE A 177 12.73 7.57 19.51
C PHE A 177 13.00 6.51 20.55
N ARG A 178 14.17 6.51 21.22
CA ARG A 178 14.48 5.50 22.24
C ARG A 178 13.46 5.52 23.36
N GLU A 179 13.12 6.70 23.84
CA GLU A 179 12.10 6.90 24.91
C GLU A 179 10.70 6.58 24.41
N LEU A 180 10.38 6.98 23.17
CA LEU A 180 9.12 6.69 22.53
C LEU A 180 8.87 5.17 22.41
N ILE A 181 9.88 4.43 21.94
CA ILE A 181 9.78 2.96 21.79
C ILE A 181 9.55 2.28 23.15
N LYS A 182 10.21 2.75 24.21
CA LYS A 182 10.00 2.20 25.57
C LYS A 182 8.56 2.42 26.02
N ARG A 183 8.02 3.64 25.88
CA ARG A 183 6.62 3.94 26.22
C ARG A 183 5.63 3.15 25.38
N TYR A 184 5.87 3.04 24.07
CA TYR A 184 5.02 2.24 23.20
C TYR A 184 5.04 0.75 23.55
N ALA A 185 6.20 0.20 23.88
CA ALA A 185 6.31 -1.20 24.28
C ALA A 185 5.51 -1.49 25.56
N VAL A 186 5.53 -0.58 26.53
CA VAL A 186 4.73 -0.69 27.76
C VAL A 186 3.22 -0.53 27.49
N GLU A 187 2.82 0.49 26.69
CA GLU A 187 1.41 0.79 26.45
C GLU A 187 0.73 -0.27 25.56
N PHE A 188 1.42 -0.76 24.54
CA PHE A 188 0.82 -1.69 23.56
C PHE A 188 1.18 -3.16 23.79
N ASN A 189 2.12 -3.44 24.69
CA ASN A 189 2.60 -4.78 25.03
C ASN A 189 2.91 -5.65 23.80
N THR A 190 3.54 -5.06 22.79
CA THR A 190 3.88 -5.68 21.51
C THR A 190 5.26 -5.22 21.04
N ARG A 191 5.85 -5.95 20.10
CA ARG A 191 7.09 -5.53 19.49
C ARG A 191 6.86 -4.31 18.57
N ILE A 192 7.60 -3.24 18.83
CA ILE A 192 7.47 -1.98 18.10
C ILE A 192 8.50 -1.92 16.97
N GLU A 193 8.02 -1.59 15.78
CA GLU A 193 8.85 -1.24 14.62
C GLU A 193 8.50 0.17 14.16
N MET A 194 9.52 1.00 13.95
CA MET A 194 9.33 2.37 13.46
C MET A 194 9.82 2.47 12.02
N LYS A 195 8.94 2.89 11.10
CA LYS A 195 9.26 3.05 9.69
C LYS A 195 9.01 4.48 9.22
N GLN A 196 10.07 5.15 8.79
CA GLN A 196 9.95 6.48 8.19
C GLN A 196 9.38 6.37 6.78
N VAL A 197 8.40 7.23 6.48
CA VAL A 197 7.79 7.34 5.15
C VAL A 197 7.95 8.76 4.61
N GLY A 198 8.08 8.86 3.30
CA GLY A 198 8.14 10.17 2.63
C GLY A 198 6.75 10.82 2.56
N LEU A 199 6.71 12.16 2.49
CA LEU A 199 5.45 12.91 2.41
C LEU A 199 4.52 12.44 1.28
N ARG A 200 5.07 12.03 0.13
CA ARG A 200 4.25 11.50 -0.98
C ARG A 200 3.72 10.11 -0.69
N GLU A 201 4.50 9.27 -0.02
CA GLU A 201 4.06 7.96 0.43
C GLU A 201 2.98 8.08 1.52
N GLU A 202 3.13 9.04 2.43
CA GLU A 202 2.07 9.36 3.40
C GLU A 202 0.78 9.76 2.69
N ALA A 203 0.85 10.67 1.72
CA ALA A 203 -0.32 11.08 0.94
C ALA A 203 -0.95 9.90 0.16
N SER A 204 -0.12 8.99 -0.35
CA SER A 204 -0.59 7.77 -1.02
C SER A 204 -1.39 6.85 -0.09
N ARG A 205 -0.95 6.72 1.17
CA ARG A 205 -1.64 5.90 2.18
C ARG A 205 -2.94 6.53 2.67
N LEU A 206 -2.95 7.85 2.85
CA LEU A 206 -4.14 8.58 3.28
C LEU A 206 -5.19 8.69 2.17
N GLY A 207 -4.76 8.70 0.92
CA GLY A 207 -5.64 8.97 -0.22
C GLY A 207 -6.13 10.42 -0.27
N GLY A 208 -7.16 10.66 -1.08
CA GLY A 208 -7.81 11.95 -1.20
C GLY A 208 -8.02 12.40 -2.66
N ILE A 209 -8.52 13.61 -2.83
CA ILE A 209 -8.82 14.21 -4.13
C ILE A 209 -7.77 15.27 -4.45
N GLY A 210 -7.18 15.21 -5.62
CA GLY A 210 -6.22 16.20 -6.11
C GLY A 210 -6.90 17.50 -6.55
N SER A 211 -6.08 18.54 -6.79
CA SER A 211 -6.57 19.82 -7.36
C SER A 211 -7.17 19.69 -8.75
N CYS A 212 -7.03 18.55 -9.41
CA CYS A 212 -7.65 18.21 -10.70
C CYS A 212 -9.05 17.59 -10.55
N GLY A 213 -9.57 17.42 -9.33
CA GLY A 213 -10.85 16.80 -9.05
C GLY A 213 -10.88 15.27 -9.12
N ARG A 214 -9.73 14.62 -9.38
CA ARG A 214 -9.58 13.16 -9.41
C ARG A 214 -8.90 12.67 -8.15
N GLU A 215 -9.04 11.39 -7.83
CA GLU A 215 -8.26 10.74 -6.80
C GLU A 215 -6.76 10.91 -7.03
N LEU A 216 -5.98 10.93 -5.95
CA LEU A 216 -4.54 11.12 -6.03
C LEU A 216 -3.89 10.02 -6.87
N CYS A 217 -3.04 10.40 -7.83
CA CYS A 217 -2.31 9.43 -8.68
C CYS A 217 -1.49 8.43 -7.85
N CYS A 218 -0.88 8.90 -6.75
CA CYS A 218 -0.08 8.07 -5.85
C CYS A 218 -0.90 7.06 -5.04
N SER A 219 -2.21 7.28 -4.87
CA SER A 219 -3.09 6.34 -4.17
C SER A 219 -3.83 5.38 -5.11
N THR A 220 -3.81 5.64 -6.42
CA THR A 220 -4.57 4.84 -7.40
C THR A 220 -3.67 3.99 -8.30
N TRP A 221 -2.97 4.58 -9.24
CA TRP A 221 -2.26 3.86 -10.30
C TRP A 221 -0.74 4.04 -10.28
N LEU A 222 -0.24 5.15 -9.68
CA LEU A 222 1.17 5.47 -9.69
C LEU A 222 1.93 4.66 -8.64
N ASN A 223 2.61 3.61 -9.07
CA ASN A 223 3.40 2.74 -8.20
C ASN A 223 4.81 3.27 -7.94
N ASP A 224 5.38 4.02 -8.89
CA ASP A 224 6.73 4.55 -8.81
C ASP A 224 6.69 6.05 -8.44
N LEU A 225 7.09 6.35 -7.21
CA LEU A 225 7.04 7.70 -6.65
C LEU A 225 8.33 8.49 -6.96
N ARG A 226 8.70 8.60 -8.25
CA ARG A 226 9.88 9.34 -8.70
C ARG A 226 9.86 10.81 -8.28
N LYS A 227 11.04 11.38 -8.13
CA LYS A 227 11.19 12.82 -7.91
C LYS A 227 10.72 13.58 -9.16
N VAL A 228 10.00 14.67 -8.93
CA VAL A 228 9.57 15.60 -9.99
C VAL A 228 10.46 16.84 -9.92
N ASN A 229 11.01 17.24 -11.07
CA ASN A 229 11.84 18.42 -11.19
C ASN A 229 11.03 19.62 -11.71
N VAL A 230 11.47 20.83 -11.38
CA VAL A 230 10.86 22.07 -11.88
C VAL A 230 11.03 22.19 -13.41
N SER A 231 12.10 21.60 -13.96
CA SER A 231 12.31 21.53 -15.40
C SER A 231 11.11 20.93 -16.15
N SER A 232 10.46 19.92 -15.58
CA SER A 232 9.25 19.32 -16.19
C SER A 232 8.11 20.33 -16.37
N ALA A 233 7.97 21.30 -15.45
CA ALA A 233 7.00 22.39 -15.60
C ALA A 233 7.44 23.41 -16.65
N ARG A 234 8.74 23.70 -16.73
CA ARG A 234 9.31 24.63 -17.74
C ARG A 234 9.11 24.09 -19.16
N TYR A 235 9.41 22.83 -19.41
CA TYR A 235 9.19 22.20 -20.74
C TYR A 235 7.73 22.27 -21.18
N GLN A 236 6.80 22.17 -20.23
CA GLN A 236 5.37 22.31 -20.49
C GLN A 236 4.89 23.77 -20.54
N LYS A 237 5.80 24.75 -20.51
CA LYS A 237 5.50 26.21 -20.51
C LYS A 237 4.51 26.63 -19.40
N LEU A 238 4.51 25.92 -18.27
CA LEU A 238 3.67 26.25 -17.13
C LEU A 238 4.32 27.38 -16.29
N SER A 239 3.49 28.27 -15.77
CA SER A 239 3.96 29.32 -14.84
C SER A 239 4.54 28.68 -13.59
N ILE A 240 5.75 29.10 -13.18
CA ILE A 240 6.43 28.56 -12.00
C ILE A 240 5.85 29.22 -10.74
N ASN A 241 4.63 28.83 -10.39
CA ASN A 241 4.01 29.21 -9.14
C ASN A 241 3.97 28.00 -8.21
N PRO A 242 4.69 28.02 -7.07
CA PRO A 242 4.75 26.89 -6.15
C PRO A 242 3.37 26.40 -5.69
N GLN A 243 2.44 27.32 -5.43
CA GLN A 243 1.08 26.97 -4.99
C GLN A 243 0.29 26.20 -6.06
N LYS A 244 0.45 26.56 -7.34
CA LYS A 244 -0.24 25.88 -8.46
C LYS A 244 0.43 24.55 -8.82
N LEU A 245 1.74 24.44 -8.62
CA LEU A 245 2.51 23.24 -8.95
C LEU A 245 2.58 22.22 -7.82
N ALA A 246 2.28 22.61 -6.57
CA ALA A 246 2.30 21.70 -5.43
C ALA A 246 1.12 20.74 -5.45
N GLY A 247 1.40 19.47 -5.12
CA GLY A 247 0.39 18.45 -4.84
C GLY A 247 -0.05 18.45 -3.37
N GLN A 248 -1.03 17.64 -3.02
CA GLN A 248 -1.50 17.47 -1.63
C GLN A 248 -0.40 17.03 -0.65
N CYS A 249 0.63 16.36 -1.16
CA CYS A 249 1.81 15.96 -0.36
C CYS A 249 2.82 17.09 -0.11
N GLY A 250 2.55 18.33 -0.52
CA GLY A 250 3.50 19.46 -0.43
C GLY A 250 4.70 19.38 -1.39
N LYS A 251 4.83 18.31 -2.18
CA LYS A 251 5.83 18.17 -3.26
C LYS A 251 5.20 18.52 -4.61
N LEU A 252 6.02 18.69 -5.66
CA LEU A 252 5.51 18.94 -7.01
C LEU A 252 4.55 17.82 -7.46
N LYS A 253 3.52 18.18 -8.22
CA LYS A 253 2.52 17.24 -8.75
C LYS A 253 3.16 16.14 -9.58
N CYS A 254 2.79 14.88 -9.35
CA CYS A 254 3.31 13.73 -10.10
C CYS A 254 2.99 13.79 -11.60
N CYS A 255 1.84 14.35 -11.96
CA CYS A 255 1.41 14.48 -13.35
C CYS A 255 2.36 15.31 -14.22
N LEU A 256 3.20 16.18 -13.63
CA LEU A 256 4.20 16.93 -14.39
C LEU A 256 5.20 16.04 -15.11
N ASN A 257 5.65 14.95 -14.48
CA ASN A 257 6.53 13.99 -15.15
C ASN A 257 5.77 13.16 -16.19
N TYR A 258 4.52 12.84 -15.92
CA TYR A 258 3.72 11.96 -16.77
C TYR A 258 3.37 12.62 -18.09
N CYS A 259 2.94 13.88 -18.05
CA CYS A 259 2.63 14.63 -19.27
C CYS A 259 3.89 14.86 -20.13
N LEU A 260 5.08 14.96 -19.53
CA LEU A 260 6.33 15.15 -20.27
C LEU A 260 6.71 13.90 -21.08
N LEU A 261 6.58 12.70 -20.50
CA LEU A 261 6.85 11.45 -21.20
C LEU A 261 5.94 11.29 -22.43
N TYR A 262 4.66 11.57 -22.28
CA TYR A 262 3.69 11.49 -23.38
C TYR A 262 4.00 12.46 -24.53
N THR A 263 4.50 13.66 -24.22
CA THR A 263 4.88 14.63 -25.26
C THR A 263 6.20 14.32 -25.95
N SER A 264 7.15 13.65 -25.28
CA SER A 264 8.41 13.22 -25.89
C SER A 264 8.21 12.06 -26.87
N ASP A 265 7.39 11.07 -26.48
CA ASP A 265 7.11 9.92 -27.33
C ASP A 265 6.39 10.33 -28.63
N ALA A 266 5.52 11.34 -28.59
CA ALA A 266 4.86 11.88 -29.76
C ALA A 266 5.78 12.71 -30.68
N ALA A 267 6.93 13.16 -30.19
CA ALA A 267 7.91 13.92 -30.99
C ALA A 267 8.89 13.01 -31.74
N ASP A 268 9.08 11.78 -31.28
CA ASP A 268 9.96 10.79 -31.88
C ASP A 268 9.27 10.01 -33.02
N GLU A 269 7.96 10.17 -33.23
CA GLU A 269 7.18 9.55 -34.31
C GLU A 269 7.00 10.45 -35.57
N ILE A 270 7.64 11.63 -35.64
CA ILE A 270 7.69 12.52 -36.80
C ILE A 270 9.12 12.59 -37.35
#